data_74645b177cf904afc3ed9f5f7bdafc31
#
_entry.id   74645b177cf904afc3ed9f5f7bdafc31
#
_cell.length_a   1.000
_cell.length_b   1.000
_cell.length_c   1.000
_cell.angle_alpha   90.00
_cell.angle_beta   90.00
_cell.angle_gamma   90.00
#
_symmetry.space_group_name_H-M   'P 1'
#
loop_
_entity.id
_entity.type
_entity.pdbx_description
1 polymer ?
#
loop_
_entity_poly.entity_id
_entity_poly.type
_entity_poly.pdbx_seq_one_letter_code
_entity_poly.pdbx_strand_id
1 'polypeptide(L)'
;MSSWTVKLREFGLSKLPPEQLLPDSQPAYMTSAVYLFGALTIGSLVVLLLSGTILALKGPTWWHVQSLGHFFNSIHLWAVELFFFFMVCHLWGKYWMAAWRGGRARGLMSGAVCFLVAIPCAFTGYLSQQNFDSQWIATQGKDGLNSLGVGAFFNPLNFGQMYSYHLLLLPLAVVALVGGHILLVRRHGIVPPIPLSEGDSTRPA
;
A
#
# COMPACT_ATOMS: atom_id res chain seq x y z
N MET A 1 13.13 39.71 -11.45
CA MET A 1 12.03 38.98 -10.82
C MET A 1 12.13 37.49 -11.23
N SER A 2 12.37 36.57 -10.30
CA SER A 2 12.40 35.13 -10.66
C SER A 2 10.99 34.70 -11.08
N SER A 3 10.90 33.89 -12.14
CA SER A 3 9.62 33.33 -12.58
C SER A 3 9.02 32.46 -11.46
N TRP A 4 7.68 32.33 -11.41
CA TRP A 4 7.00 31.48 -10.43
C TRP A 4 7.49 30.02 -10.49
N THR A 5 7.91 29.55 -11.65
CA THR A 5 8.49 28.22 -11.86
C THR A 5 9.82 28.04 -11.13
N VAL A 6 10.67 29.06 -11.10
CA VAL A 6 11.94 29.04 -10.34
C VAL A 6 11.64 28.93 -8.85
N LYS A 7 10.71 29.75 -8.33
CA LYS A 7 10.29 29.68 -6.92
C LYS A 7 9.71 28.33 -6.54
N LEU A 8 8.88 27.73 -7.40
CA LEU A 8 8.31 26.40 -7.17
C LEU A 8 9.39 25.31 -7.16
N ARG A 9 10.36 25.39 -8.09
CA ARG A 9 11.51 24.48 -8.14
C ARG A 9 12.38 24.62 -6.87
N GLU A 10 12.73 25.83 -6.49
CA GLU A 10 13.51 26.09 -5.28
C GLU A 10 12.79 25.59 -4.02
N PHE A 11 11.49 25.84 -3.92
CA PHE A 11 10.65 25.29 -2.85
C PHE A 11 10.66 23.75 -2.85
N GLY A 12 10.49 23.12 -4.02
CA GLY A 12 10.54 21.67 -4.17
C GLY A 12 11.88 21.09 -3.73
N LEU A 13 12.99 21.64 -4.24
CA LEU A 13 14.35 21.21 -3.90
C LEU A 13 14.69 21.42 -2.42
N SER A 14 14.17 22.49 -1.80
CA SER A 14 14.39 22.74 -0.35
C SER A 14 13.65 21.74 0.54
N LYS A 15 12.52 21.18 0.07
CA LYS A 15 11.72 20.20 0.83
C LYS A 15 12.09 18.76 0.52
N LEU A 16 12.56 18.50 -0.68
CA LEU A 16 12.89 17.16 -1.21
C LEU A 16 14.25 17.22 -1.94
N PRO A 17 15.38 17.33 -1.20
CA PRO A 17 16.69 17.33 -1.82
C PRO A 17 16.95 16.05 -2.62
N PRO A 18 17.44 16.12 -3.87
CA PRO A 18 17.69 14.95 -4.71
C PRO A 18 18.58 13.90 -4.05
N GLU A 19 19.58 14.32 -3.28
CA GLU A 19 20.53 13.48 -2.57
C GLU A 19 19.84 12.60 -1.51
N GLN A 20 18.73 13.05 -0.95
CA GLN A 20 17.93 12.25 0.00
C GLN A 20 16.96 11.31 -0.72
N LEU A 21 16.45 11.70 -1.89
CA LEU A 21 15.50 10.88 -2.65
C LEU A 21 16.20 9.76 -3.43
N LEU A 22 17.37 10.05 -4.00
CA LEU A 22 18.16 9.16 -4.85
C LEU A 22 19.60 9.11 -4.34
N PRO A 23 19.86 8.47 -3.19
CA PRO A 23 21.21 8.39 -2.65
C PRO A 23 22.10 7.50 -3.54
N ASP A 24 23.36 7.92 -3.74
CA ASP A 24 24.34 7.20 -4.56
C ASP A 24 24.80 5.88 -3.93
N SER A 25 24.61 5.72 -2.62
CA SER A 25 25.00 4.50 -1.89
C SER A 25 23.90 4.08 -0.92
N GLN A 26 23.80 2.78 -0.70
CA GLN A 26 22.86 2.19 0.26
C GLN A 26 23.65 1.43 1.34
N PRO A 27 23.20 1.49 2.62
CA PRO A 27 23.82 0.69 3.67
C PRO A 27 23.72 -0.82 3.38
N ALA A 28 24.75 -1.58 3.71
CA ALA A 28 24.81 -3.04 3.45
C ALA A 28 23.65 -3.81 4.09
N TYR A 29 23.12 -3.38 5.25
CA TYR A 29 22.00 -4.03 5.90
C TYR A 29 20.70 -4.00 5.07
N MET A 30 20.62 -3.17 4.04
CA MET A 30 19.47 -3.12 3.13
C MET A 30 19.29 -4.40 2.30
N THR A 31 20.31 -5.24 2.19
CA THR A 31 20.24 -6.53 1.48
C THR A 31 19.52 -7.61 2.27
N SER A 32 19.22 -7.40 3.55
CA SER A 32 18.50 -8.38 4.36
C SER A 32 17.00 -8.46 3.97
N ALA A 33 16.43 -9.66 4.13
CA ALA A 33 15.04 -9.96 3.73
C ALA A 33 13.99 -9.00 4.32
N VAL A 34 14.21 -8.50 5.55
CA VAL A 34 13.28 -7.58 6.21
C VAL A 34 13.09 -6.27 5.44
N TYR A 35 14.14 -5.81 4.74
CA TYR A 35 14.04 -4.60 3.92
C TYR A 35 13.44 -4.89 2.54
N LEU A 36 13.65 -6.12 2.02
CA LEU A 36 13.11 -6.55 0.74
C LEU A 36 11.57 -6.53 0.71
N PHE A 37 10.91 -6.87 1.81
CA PHE A 37 9.43 -6.89 1.87
C PHE A 37 8.78 -5.55 1.50
N GLY A 38 9.40 -4.42 1.83
CA GLY A 38 8.91 -3.11 1.40
C GLY A 38 8.94 -2.92 -0.11
N ALA A 39 10.02 -3.37 -0.77
CA ALA A 39 10.14 -3.31 -2.23
C ALA A 39 9.14 -4.26 -2.92
N LEU A 40 8.96 -5.47 -2.37
CA LEU A 40 7.98 -6.45 -2.88
C LEU A 40 6.54 -5.94 -2.74
N THR A 41 6.22 -5.24 -1.65
CA THR A 41 4.91 -4.58 -1.49
C THR A 41 4.68 -3.54 -2.59
N ILE A 42 5.68 -2.70 -2.89
CA ILE A 42 5.59 -1.72 -3.98
C ILE A 42 5.45 -2.42 -5.34
N GLY A 43 6.22 -3.47 -5.59
CA GLY A 43 6.13 -4.26 -6.82
C GLY A 43 4.73 -4.85 -7.02
N SER A 44 4.15 -5.43 -5.96
CA SER A 44 2.76 -5.93 -5.99
C SER A 44 1.75 -4.82 -6.24
N LEU A 45 1.93 -3.63 -5.65
CA LEU A 45 1.08 -2.47 -5.89
C LEU A 45 1.12 -2.02 -7.36
N VAL A 46 2.30 -2.03 -8.00
CA VAL A 46 2.42 -1.71 -9.43
C VAL A 46 1.63 -2.71 -10.27
N VAL A 47 1.73 -4.01 -9.98
CA VAL A 47 0.94 -5.05 -10.67
C VAL A 47 -0.56 -4.82 -10.46
N LEU A 48 -0.98 -4.46 -9.24
CA LEU A 48 -2.38 -4.13 -8.92
C LEU A 48 -2.89 -2.94 -9.74
N LEU A 49 -2.12 -1.86 -9.82
CA LEU A 49 -2.52 -0.67 -10.57
C LEU A 49 -2.62 -0.96 -12.07
N LEU A 50 -1.67 -1.70 -12.64
CA LEU A 50 -1.69 -2.06 -14.06
C LEU A 50 -2.84 -3.00 -14.39
N SER A 51 -2.97 -4.10 -13.66
CA SER A 51 -4.06 -5.09 -13.89
C SER A 51 -5.44 -4.48 -13.59
N GLY A 52 -5.57 -3.71 -12.50
CA GLY A 52 -6.80 -3.02 -12.14
C GLY A 52 -7.23 -2.00 -13.19
N THR A 53 -6.29 -1.25 -13.78
CA THR A 53 -6.59 -0.32 -14.88
C THR A 53 -7.15 -1.06 -16.10
N ILE A 54 -6.55 -2.20 -16.47
CA ILE A 54 -7.05 -3.01 -17.58
C ILE A 54 -8.49 -3.51 -17.30
N LEU A 55 -8.72 -4.04 -16.09
CA LEU A 55 -10.05 -4.51 -15.66
C LEU A 55 -11.06 -3.36 -15.67
N ALA A 56 -10.69 -2.19 -15.16
CA ALA A 56 -11.53 -1.00 -15.15
C ALA A 56 -11.97 -0.54 -16.53
N LEU A 57 -11.04 -0.51 -17.49
CA LEU A 57 -11.29 -0.10 -18.88
C LEU A 57 -12.17 -1.09 -19.63
N LYS A 58 -12.11 -2.39 -19.28
CA LYS A 58 -12.87 -3.46 -19.96
C LYS A 58 -14.22 -3.75 -19.31
N GLY A 59 -14.35 -3.52 -18.01
CA GLY A 59 -15.58 -3.69 -17.24
C GLY A 59 -15.91 -5.13 -16.84
N PRO A 60 -16.91 -5.31 -15.94
CA PRO A 60 -17.24 -6.60 -15.32
C PRO A 60 -17.56 -7.71 -16.29
N THR A 61 -18.34 -7.46 -17.32
CA THR A 61 -18.72 -8.48 -18.31
C THR A 61 -17.49 -9.11 -18.96
N TRP A 62 -16.46 -8.34 -19.22
CA TRP A 62 -15.25 -8.85 -19.87
C TRP A 62 -14.51 -9.88 -19.02
N TRP A 63 -14.29 -9.61 -17.73
CA TRP A 63 -13.58 -10.58 -16.89
C TRP A 63 -14.43 -11.77 -16.46
N HIS A 64 -15.75 -11.71 -16.61
CA HIS A 64 -16.63 -12.85 -16.34
C HIS A 64 -16.84 -13.78 -17.55
N VAL A 65 -16.62 -13.30 -18.78
CA VAL A 65 -16.98 -14.04 -19.97
C VAL A 65 -15.76 -14.39 -20.85
N GLN A 66 -14.74 -13.53 -20.89
CA GLN A 66 -13.60 -13.70 -21.78
C GLN A 66 -12.41 -14.34 -21.07
N SER A 67 -11.76 -15.33 -21.72
CA SER A 67 -10.59 -16.04 -21.15
C SER A 67 -9.46 -15.08 -20.76
N LEU A 68 -9.18 -14.07 -21.59
CA LEU A 68 -8.18 -13.05 -21.28
C LEU A 68 -8.61 -12.18 -20.08
N GLY A 69 -9.92 -11.94 -19.94
CA GLY A 69 -10.49 -11.24 -18.78
C GLY A 69 -10.29 -12.03 -17.49
N HIS A 70 -10.57 -13.34 -17.51
CA HIS A 70 -10.28 -14.23 -16.38
C HIS A 70 -8.80 -14.22 -15.99
N PHE A 71 -7.90 -14.22 -16.98
CA PHE A 71 -6.47 -14.16 -16.72
C PHE A 71 -6.06 -12.88 -15.99
N PHE A 72 -6.48 -11.70 -16.48
CA PHE A 72 -6.16 -10.43 -15.81
C PHE A 72 -6.84 -10.31 -14.44
N ASN A 73 -8.05 -10.82 -14.28
CA ASN A 73 -8.72 -10.87 -12.99
C ASN A 73 -7.96 -11.75 -12.00
N SER A 74 -7.46 -12.91 -12.44
CA SER A 74 -6.64 -13.78 -11.61
C SER A 74 -5.32 -13.13 -11.20
N ILE A 75 -4.61 -12.46 -12.13
CA ILE A 75 -3.40 -11.70 -11.82
C ILE A 75 -3.70 -10.65 -10.74
N HIS A 76 -4.81 -9.91 -10.88
CA HIS A 76 -5.19 -8.87 -9.92
C HIS A 76 -5.45 -9.46 -8.53
N LEU A 77 -6.21 -10.54 -8.44
CA LEU A 77 -6.51 -11.21 -7.17
C LEU A 77 -5.25 -11.77 -6.49
N TRP A 78 -4.39 -12.47 -7.24
CA TRP A 78 -3.12 -12.95 -6.70
C TRP A 78 -2.18 -11.83 -6.27
N ALA A 79 -2.18 -10.72 -7.01
CA ALA A 79 -1.42 -9.55 -6.62
C ALA A 79 -1.94 -8.91 -5.32
N VAL A 80 -3.25 -8.95 -5.03
CA VAL A 80 -3.83 -8.54 -3.75
C VAL A 80 -3.28 -9.39 -2.61
N GLU A 81 -3.29 -10.72 -2.76
CA GLU A 81 -2.77 -11.64 -1.74
C GLU A 81 -1.28 -11.38 -1.45
N LEU A 82 -0.47 -11.25 -2.50
CA LEU A 82 0.96 -10.95 -2.37
C LEU A 82 1.20 -9.56 -1.74
N PHE A 83 0.40 -8.56 -2.12
CA PHE A 83 0.49 -7.22 -1.57
C PHE A 83 0.26 -7.22 -0.05
N PHE A 84 -0.81 -7.87 0.42
CA PHE A 84 -1.09 -7.98 1.85
C PHE A 84 -0.05 -8.83 2.57
N PHE A 85 0.34 -9.96 2.00
CA PHE A 85 1.38 -10.81 2.59
C PHE A 85 2.68 -10.03 2.82
N PHE A 86 3.21 -9.38 1.78
CA PHE A 86 4.44 -8.61 1.90
C PHE A 86 4.30 -7.38 2.80
N MET A 87 3.14 -6.73 2.79
CA MET A 87 2.87 -5.57 3.64
C MET A 87 2.81 -5.96 5.12
N VAL A 88 2.19 -7.09 5.46
CA VAL A 88 2.16 -7.62 6.83
C VAL A 88 3.58 -7.99 7.28
N CYS A 89 4.34 -8.72 6.46
CA CYS A 89 5.74 -9.05 6.76
C CYS A 89 6.59 -7.79 6.94
N HIS A 90 6.39 -6.79 6.08
CA HIS A 90 7.09 -5.51 6.17
C HIS A 90 6.76 -4.77 7.47
N LEU A 91 5.48 -4.59 7.78
CA LEU A 91 5.02 -3.88 8.98
C LEU A 91 5.48 -4.59 10.25
N TRP A 92 5.33 -5.91 10.29
CA TRP A 92 5.78 -6.76 11.40
C TRP A 92 7.29 -6.65 11.61
N GLY A 93 8.07 -6.81 10.54
CA GLY A 93 9.52 -6.70 10.61
C GLY A 93 9.96 -5.30 11.08
N LYS A 94 9.32 -4.22 10.60
CA LYS A 94 9.61 -2.85 11.05
C LYS A 94 9.22 -2.62 12.51
N TYR A 95 8.16 -3.23 12.98
CA TYR A 95 7.79 -3.19 14.40
C TYR A 95 8.88 -3.83 15.27
N TRP A 96 9.33 -5.05 14.97
CA TRP A 96 10.38 -5.72 15.72
C TRP A 96 11.74 -5.04 15.66
N MET A 97 12.01 -4.30 14.59
CA MET A 97 13.19 -3.46 14.49
C MET A 97 13.07 -2.13 15.26
N ALA A 98 11.97 -1.92 15.99
CA ALA A 98 11.67 -0.65 16.67
C ALA A 98 11.82 0.56 15.73
N ALA A 99 11.17 0.49 14.55
CA ALA A 99 11.35 1.49 13.47
C ALA A 99 10.86 2.91 13.83
N TRP A 100 10.29 3.10 15.00
CA TRP A 100 9.97 4.43 15.56
C TRP A 100 11.17 5.17 16.13
N ARG A 101 12.32 4.50 16.37
CA ARG A 101 13.52 5.09 16.94
C ARG A 101 14.10 6.21 16.08
N GLY A 102 14.81 7.13 16.72
CA GLY A 102 15.55 8.20 16.02
C GLY A 102 14.66 9.13 15.19
N GLY A 103 13.47 9.49 15.70
CA GLY A 103 12.57 10.44 15.04
C GLY A 103 11.74 9.84 13.88
N ARG A 104 11.76 8.50 13.69
CA ARG A 104 11.09 7.80 12.55
C ARG A 104 9.66 7.37 12.86
N ALA A 105 9.08 7.75 14.01
CA ALA A 105 7.72 7.35 14.39
C ALA A 105 6.67 7.70 13.32
N ARG A 106 6.79 8.88 12.68
CA ARG A 106 5.90 9.28 11.58
C ARG A 106 5.96 8.33 10.39
N GLY A 107 7.14 7.78 10.07
CA GLY A 107 7.31 6.77 9.02
C GLY A 107 6.55 5.50 9.35
N LEU A 108 6.70 4.96 10.57
CA LEU A 108 5.96 3.77 11.01
C LEU A 108 4.45 4.01 11.01
N MET A 109 4.00 5.13 11.59
CA MET A 109 2.57 5.48 11.64
C MET A 109 1.95 5.62 10.25
N SER A 110 2.64 6.28 9.32
CA SER A 110 2.15 6.40 7.93
C SER A 110 2.03 5.04 7.25
N GLY A 111 2.98 4.11 7.50
CA GLY A 111 2.88 2.73 7.01
C GLY A 111 1.68 1.97 7.60
N ALA A 112 1.41 2.14 8.89
CA ALA A 112 0.21 1.57 9.52
C ALA A 112 -1.09 2.15 8.92
N VAL A 113 -1.13 3.44 8.62
CA VAL A 113 -2.27 4.07 7.95
C VAL A 113 -2.44 3.53 6.52
N CYS A 114 -1.35 3.32 5.77
CA CYS A 114 -1.42 2.66 4.45
C CYS A 114 -2.08 1.29 4.56
N PHE A 115 -1.70 0.48 5.55
CA PHE A 115 -2.30 -0.83 5.80
C PHE A 115 -3.80 -0.71 6.07
N LEU A 116 -4.20 0.18 6.99
CA LEU A 116 -5.60 0.37 7.37
C LEU A 116 -6.47 0.82 6.19
N VAL A 117 -5.95 1.67 5.27
CA VAL A 117 -6.70 2.12 4.09
C VAL A 117 -6.70 1.07 2.98
N ALA A 118 -5.68 0.23 2.91
CA ALA A 118 -5.65 -0.90 1.97
C ALA A 118 -6.76 -1.92 2.24
N ILE A 119 -7.18 -2.13 3.50
CA ILE A 119 -8.24 -3.07 3.86
C ILE A 119 -9.58 -2.71 3.19
N PRO A 120 -10.16 -1.51 3.37
CA PRO A 120 -11.40 -1.16 2.67
C PRO A 120 -11.21 -1.10 1.14
N CYS A 121 -10.01 -0.79 0.64
CA CYS A 121 -9.72 -0.87 -0.79
C CYS A 121 -9.88 -2.31 -1.30
N ALA A 122 -9.26 -3.30 -0.65
CA ALA A 122 -9.39 -4.70 -1.02
C ALA A 122 -10.83 -5.20 -0.83
N PHE A 123 -11.50 -4.82 0.26
CA PHE A 123 -12.88 -5.19 0.54
C PHE A 123 -13.83 -4.73 -0.58
N THR A 124 -13.76 -3.45 -0.98
CA THR A 124 -14.59 -2.93 -2.06
C THR A 124 -14.29 -3.59 -3.41
N GLY A 125 -13.03 -3.95 -3.67
CA GLY A 125 -12.61 -4.72 -4.84
C GLY A 125 -13.19 -6.14 -4.85
N TYR A 126 -13.14 -6.82 -3.71
CA TYR A 126 -13.74 -8.13 -3.56
C TYR A 126 -15.26 -8.10 -3.83
N LEU A 127 -15.97 -7.12 -3.28
CA LEU A 127 -17.39 -6.94 -3.54
C LEU A 127 -17.70 -6.64 -5.01
N SER A 128 -16.76 -6.03 -5.73
CA SER A 128 -16.90 -5.70 -7.14
C SER A 128 -16.83 -6.93 -8.06
N GLN A 129 -16.43 -8.10 -7.56
CA GLN A 129 -16.41 -9.36 -8.32
C GLN A 129 -17.81 -9.85 -8.71
N GLN A 130 -18.85 -9.50 -7.96
CA GLN A 130 -20.25 -9.89 -8.20
C GLN A 130 -20.49 -11.41 -8.35
N ASN A 131 -19.61 -12.25 -7.84
CA ASN A 131 -19.82 -13.68 -7.73
C ASN A 131 -20.63 -14.01 -6.46
N PHE A 132 -20.99 -15.28 -6.26
CA PHE A 132 -21.76 -15.73 -5.11
C PHE A 132 -21.10 -15.33 -3.78
N ASP A 133 -19.79 -15.57 -3.66
CA ASP A 133 -19.05 -15.31 -2.42
C ASP A 133 -19.03 -13.81 -2.08
N SER A 134 -18.81 -12.96 -3.09
CA SER A 134 -18.80 -11.51 -2.88
C SER A 134 -20.18 -10.97 -2.46
N GLN A 135 -21.26 -11.52 -3.00
CA GLN A 135 -22.63 -11.14 -2.61
C GLN A 135 -22.95 -11.61 -1.19
N TRP A 136 -22.52 -12.82 -0.83
CA TRP A 136 -22.66 -13.34 0.53
C TRP A 136 -21.91 -12.45 1.54
N ILE A 137 -20.66 -12.14 1.27
CA ILE A 137 -19.84 -11.25 2.11
C ILE A 137 -20.41 -9.83 2.15
N ALA A 138 -20.98 -9.31 1.05
CA ALA A 138 -21.65 -8.03 1.02
C ALA A 138 -22.82 -7.95 2.02
N THR A 139 -23.61 -9.03 2.11
CA THR A 139 -24.73 -9.13 3.05
C THR A 139 -24.23 -9.09 4.50
N GLN A 140 -23.24 -9.93 4.84
CA GLN A 140 -22.64 -9.94 6.18
C GLN A 140 -21.96 -8.60 6.51
N GLY A 141 -21.26 -8.02 5.57
CA GLY A 141 -20.64 -6.70 5.72
C GLY A 141 -21.67 -5.60 5.95
N LYS A 142 -22.84 -5.66 5.29
CA LYS A 142 -23.93 -4.72 5.48
C LYS A 142 -24.46 -4.76 6.91
N ASP A 143 -24.67 -5.96 7.46
CA ASP A 143 -25.14 -6.15 8.83
C ASP A 143 -24.10 -5.61 9.84
N GLY A 144 -22.83 -5.93 9.65
CA GLY A 144 -21.75 -5.42 10.47
C GLY A 144 -21.67 -3.89 10.46
N LEU A 145 -21.73 -3.26 9.28
CA LEU A 145 -21.67 -1.80 9.14
C LEU A 145 -22.92 -1.11 9.69
N ASN A 146 -24.09 -1.72 9.56
CA ASN A 146 -25.31 -1.21 10.22
C ASN A 146 -25.16 -1.23 11.74
N SER A 147 -24.60 -2.29 12.30
CA SER A 147 -24.35 -2.40 13.75
C SER A 147 -23.37 -1.34 14.26
N LEU A 148 -22.43 -0.92 13.41
CA LEU A 148 -21.48 0.16 13.69
C LEU A 148 -22.07 1.57 13.43
N GLY A 149 -23.30 1.68 12.91
CA GLY A 149 -23.95 2.95 12.60
C GLY A 149 -23.46 3.64 11.32
N VAL A 150 -22.56 3.00 10.55
CA VAL A 150 -21.99 3.59 9.31
C VAL A 150 -22.64 3.07 8.02
N GLY A 151 -23.55 2.10 8.12
CA GLY A 151 -24.17 1.45 6.97
C GLY A 151 -25.06 2.38 6.09
N ALA A 152 -25.43 3.57 6.58
CA ALA A 152 -26.13 4.58 5.78
C ALA A 152 -25.18 5.23 4.76
N PHE A 153 -23.90 5.37 5.10
CA PHE A 153 -22.89 6.04 4.27
C PHE A 153 -22.09 5.06 3.41
N PHE A 154 -21.94 3.82 3.87
CA PHE A 154 -21.20 2.78 3.20
C PHE A 154 -22.07 1.52 3.07
N ASN A 155 -22.58 1.30 1.86
CA ASN A 155 -23.50 0.20 1.58
C ASN A 155 -22.86 -0.90 0.70
N PRO A 156 -22.38 -2.01 1.30
CA PRO A 156 -21.76 -3.12 0.56
C PRO A 156 -22.64 -3.74 -0.52
N LEU A 157 -23.97 -3.67 -0.38
CA LEU A 157 -24.92 -4.19 -1.37
C LEU A 157 -25.10 -3.25 -2.57
N ASN A 158 -24.59 -2.02 -2.51
CA ASN A 158 -24.62 -1.10 -3.64
C ASN A 158 -23.38 -1.27 -4.49
N PHE A 159 -23.51 -2.05 -5.58
CA PHE A 159 -22.40 -2.31 -6.51
C PHE A 159 -21.79 -1.01 -7.05
N GLY A 160 -22.60 -0.07 -7.50
CA GLY A 160 -22.11 1.19 -8.06
C GLY A 160 -21.25 1.97 -7.06
N GLN A 161 -21.63 1.99 -5.78
CA GLN A 161 -20.84 2.62 -4.71
C GLN A 161 -19.53 1.85 -4.48
N MET A 162 -19.57 0.53 -4.33
CA MET A 162 -18.39 -0.29 -4.08
C MET A 162 -17.40 -0.22 -5.25
N TYR A 163 -17.93 -0.33 -6.47
CA TYR A 163 -17.13 -0.25 -7.69
C TYR A 163 -16.47 1.12 -7.85
N SER A 164 -17.21 2.22 -7.62
CA SER A 164 -16.65 3.58 -7.70
C SER A 164 -15.58 3.83 -6.64
N TYR A 165 -15.78 3.35 -5.42
CA TYR A 165 -14.80 3.47 -4.35
C TYR A 165 -13.52 2.70 -4.67
N HIS A 166 -13.66 1.47 -5.18
CA HIS A 166 -12.51 0.64 -5.56
C HIS A 166 -11.80 1.15 -6.81
N LEU A 167 -12.53 1.72 -7.77
CA LEU A 167 -11.96 2.15 -9.03
C LEU A 167 -11.14 3.43 -8.90
N LEU A 168 -11.59 4.35 -8.06
CA LEU A 168 -11.04 5.71 -8.02
C LEU A 168 -10.62 6.14 -6.61
N LEU A 169 -11.57 6.24 -5.68
CA LEU A 169 -11.34 6.90 -4.40
C LEU A 169 -10.27 6.21 -3.56
N LEU A 170 -10.41 4.92 -3.33
CA LEU A 170 -9.52 4.16 -2.45
C LEU A 170 -8.15 3.89 -3.08
N PRO A 171 -8.02 3.52 -4.37
CA PRO A 171 -6.70 3.42 -5.00
C PRO A 171 -5.93 4.73 -5.02
N LEU A 172 -6.59 5.87 -5.28
CA LEU A 172 -5.94 7.18 -5.20
C LEU A 172 -5.46 7.48 -3.78
N ALA A 173 -6.28 7.19 -2.77
CA ALA A 173 -5.89 7.34 -1.37
C ALA A 173 -4.68 6.45 -1.02
N VAL A 174 -4.68 5.18 -1.43
CA VAL A 174 -3.55 4.25 -1.22
C VAL A 174 -2.30 4.78 -1.89
N VAL A 175 -2.36 5.18 -3.17
CA VAL A 175 -1.20 5.70 -3.90
C VAL A 175 -0.65 6.97 -3.25
N ALA A 176 -1.52 7.91 -2.85
CA ALA A 176 -1.12 9.13 -2.18
C ALA A 176 -0.46 8.84 -0.82
N LEU A 177 -1.03 7.94 -0.03
CA LEU A 177 -0.48 7.55 1.28
C LEU A 177 0.85 6.81 1.14
N VAL A 178 0.96 5.86 0.19
CA VAL A 178 2.21 5.14 -0.09
C VAL A 178 3.28 6.12 -0.58
N GLY A 179 2.94 7.05 -1.48
CA GLY A 179 3.85 8.11 -1.92
C GLY A 179 4.36 8.95 -0.75
N GLY A 180 3.45 9.42 0.12
CA GLY A 180 3.79 10.15 1.34
C GLY A 180 4.66 9.33 2.31
N HIS A 181 4.34 8.04 2.47
CA HIS A 181 5.14 7.12 3.29
C HIS A 181 6.57 6.97 2.75
N ILE A 182 6.73 6.74 1.45
CA ILE A 182 8.05 6.64 0.80
C ILE A 182 8.84 7.93 0.99
N LEU A 183 8.22 9.10 0.81
CA LEU A 183 8.88 10.38 1.02
C LEU A 183 9.35 10.56 2.46
N LEU A 184 8.54 10.17 3.44
CA LEU A 184 8.94 10.21 4.86
C LEU A 184 10.12 9.28 5.15
N VAL A 185 10.10 8.06 4.59
CA VAL A 185 11.20 7.09 4.73
C VAL A 185 12.48 7.63 4.09
N ARG A 186 12.38 8.22 2.90
CA ARG A 186 13.54 8.82 2.22
C ARG A 186 14.10 10.00 3.03
N ARG A 187 13.25 10.86 3.57
CA ARG A 187 13.65 12.03 4.34
C ARG A 187 14.31 11.69 5.67
N HIS A 188 13.81 10.70 6.40
CA HIS A 188 14.31 10.35 7.73
C HIS A 188 15.34 9.20 7.70
N GLY A 189 15.59 8.64 6.53
CA GLY A 189 16.45 7.47 6.35
C GLY A 189 15.78 6.18 6.83
N ILE A 190 16.33 5.07 6.37
CA ILE A 190 15.87 3.73 6.72
C ILE A 190 16.39 3.38 8.12
N VAL A 191 15.53 2.75 8.94
CA VAL A 191 15.93 2.36 10.29
C VAL A 191 17.07 1.33 10.24
N PRO A 192 18.21 1.57 10.93
CA PRO A 192 19.28 0.59 11.02
C PRO A 192 18.89 -0.58 11.93
N PRO A 193 19.56 -1.74 11.82
CA PRO A 193 19.44 -2.83 12.79
C PRO A 193 19.67 -2.34 14.22
N ILE A 194 19.14 -3.05 15.20
CA ILE A 194 19.43 -2.79 16.61
C ILE A 194 20.88 -3.20 16.83
N PRO A 195 21.75 -2.30 17.36
CA PRO A 195 23.13 -2.65 17.63
C PRO A 195 23.17 -3.78 18.68
N LEU A 196 24.03 -4.76 18.46
CA LEU A 196 24.35 -5.75 19.47
C LEU A 196 25.08 -5.05 20.64
N SER A 197 24.80 -5.45 21.89
CA SER A 197 25.55 -4.95 23.03
C SER A 197 27.01 -5.42 22.92
N GLU A 198 27.97 -4.58 23.32
CA GLU A 198 29.40 -4.86 23.21
C GLU A 198 29.88 -6.17 23.94
N GLY A 199 29.00 -6.83 24.68
CA GLY A 199 29.26 -8.12 25.34
C GLY A 199 28.86 -9.38 24.54
N ASP A 200 28.26 -9.26 23.34
CA ASP A 200 27.69 -10.40 22.58
C ASP A 200 28.57 -10.83 21.39
N SER A 201 29.88 -10.59 21.46
CA SER A 201 30.84 -11.03 20.44
C SER A 201 31.01 -12.57 20.35
N THR A 202 30.25 -13.34 21.13
CA THR A 202 30.33 -14.81 21.19
C THR A 202 29.23 -15.53 20.41
N ARG A 203 28.26 -14.84 19.79
CA ARG A 203 27.26 -15.49 18.94
C ARG A 203 27.75 -15.59 17.51
N PRO A 204 27.86 -16.79 16.93
CA PRO A 204 28.12 -16.97 15.51
C PRO A 204 26.97 -16.38 14.68
N ALA A 205 27.34 -15.76 13.54
CA ALA A 205 26.44 -15.14 12.58
C ALA A 205 25.49 -16.16 11.92
#